data_3ca8f6e02fd044d721de97965039c44a
#
_entry.id   3ca8f6e02fd044d721de97965039c44a
#
_cell.length_a   1.000
_cell.length_b   1.000
_cell.length_c   1.000
_cell.angle_alpha   90.00
_cell.angle_beta   90.00
_cell.angle_gamma   90.00
#
_symmetry.space_group_name_H-M   'P 1'
#
loop_
_entity.id
_entity.type
_entity.pdbx_description
1 polymer ?
#
loop_
_entity_poly.entity_id
_entity_poly.type
_entity_poly.pdbx_seq_one_letter_code
_entity_poly.pdbx_strand_id
1 'polypeptide(L)'
;MVNDNLKPMNDACCTFILNVAPNRDGLFDRNAVDALRQIGKLWKDDGKQHAVAETGAPIISTNLAKHKATIGSWSYDMNQHDLATDDNFSSSWVAHPSVKEPWIQVELGDVYPVNAVVLTDRDDNAIKAYKIECRNNGEWITVYQGPATTDKRVKINRFESTLADAVKMTVTDAQGNVQIRELGVYNEKR
;
A
#
# COMPACT_ATOMS: atom_id res chain seq x y z
N MET A 1 -18.27 -11.84 -18.98
CA MET A 1 -16.82 -12.17 -18.96
C MET A 1 -15.98 -11.03 -19.56
N VAL A 2 -16.03 -10.76 -20.89
CA VAL A 2 -15.14 -9.75 -21.50
C VAL A 2 -15.41 -8.34 -20.92
N ASN A 3 -16.65 -7.87 -20.95
CA ASN A 3 -17.00 -6.53 -20.47
C ASN A 3 -16.98 -6.40 -18.95
N ASP A 4 -17.29 -7.47 -18.22
CA ASP A 4 -17.46 -7.40 -16.76
C ASP A 4 -16.18 -7.74 -16.00
N ASN A 5 -15.24 -8.43 -16.64
CA ASN A 5 -13.99 -8.86 -15.99
C ASN A 5 -12.74 -8.46 -16.77
N LEU A 6 -12.58 -8.91 -18.03
CA LEU A 6 -11.33 -8.67 -18.76
C LEU A 6 -11.07 -7.20 -19.00
N LYS A 7 -12.08 -6.46 -19.47
CA LYS A 7 -11.93 -5.04 -19.78
C LYS A 7 -11.66 -4.18 -18.55
N PRO A 8 -12.43 -4.29 -17.45
CA PRO A 8 -12.10 -3.55 -16.21
C PRO A 8 -10.73 -3.89 -15.63
N MET A 9 -10.30 -5.17 -15.71
CA MET A 9 -8.98 -5.57 -15.23
C MET A 9 -7.86 -4.98 -16.09
N ASN A 10 -8.02 -4.99 -17.42
CA ASN A 10 -7.08 -4.38 -18.34
C ASN A 10 -6.99 -2.85 -18.14
N ASP A 11 -8.14 -2.18 -18.00
CA ASP A 11 -8.21 -0.75 -17.74
C ASP A 11 -7.54 -0.36 -16.40
N ALA A 12 -7.54 -1.29 -15.44
CA ALA A 12 -6.84 -1.15 -14.16
C ALA A 12 -5.36 -1.60 -14.21
N CYS A 13 -4.80 -1.88 -15.39
CA CYS A 13 -3.43 -2.40 -15.59
C CYS A 13 -3.15 -3.70 -14.83
N CYS A 14 -4.18 -4.52 -14.59
CA CYS A 14 -4.06 -5.79 -13.88
C CYS A 14 -3.89 -6.95 -14.84
N THR A 15 -3.13 -7.97 -14.43
CA THR A 15 -3.04 -9.25 -15.14
C THR A 15 -4.25 -10.12 -14.83
N PHE A 16 -4.93 -10.60 -15.86
CA PHE A 16 -6.01 -11.56 -15.74
C PHE A 16 -5.56 -12.94 -16.21
N ILE A 17 -5.65 -13.94 -15.31
CA ILE A 17 -5.34 -15.32 -15.62
C ILE A 17 -6.65 -16.11 -15.72
N LEU A 18 -6.95 -16.61 -16.92
CA LEU A 18 -8.09 -17.48 -17.17
C LEU A 18 -7.62 -18.94 -17.15
N ASN A 19 -8.01 -19.68 -16.13
CA ASN A 19 -7.72 -21.11 -16.07
C ASN A 19 -8.79 -21.91 -16.82
N VAL A 20 -8.33 -22.82 -17.70
CA VAL A 20 -9.17 -23.81 -18.37
C VAL A 20 -8.60 -25.18 -18.07
N ALA A 21 -9.30 -25.94 -17.24
CA ALA A 21 -8.86 -27.29 -16.87
C ALA A 21 -8.99 -28.27 -18.05
N PRO A 22 -8.02 -29.17 -18.26
CA PRO A 22 -8.17 -30.27 -19.22
C PRO A 22 -9.20 -31.30 -18.70
N ASN A 23 -9.85 -31.99 -19.61
CA ASN A 23 -10.69 -33.14 -19.29
C ASN A 23 -9.86 -34.39 -18.96
N ARG A 24 -10.51 -35.52 -18.71
CA ARG A 24 -9.83 -36.77 -18.35
C ARG A 24 -8.94 -37.38 -19.46
N ASP A 25 -9.17 -36.94 -20.70
CA ASP A 25 -8.37 -37.36 -21.87
C ASP A 25 -7.20 -36.41 -22.15
N GLY A 26 -6.99 -35.42 -21.27
CA GLY A 26 -5.94 -34.40 -21.42
C GLY A 26 -6.26 -33.34 -22.47
N LEU A 27 -7.49 -33.28 -22.96
CA LEU A 27 -7.96 -32.32 -23.95
C LEU A 27 -8.89 -31.28 -23.31
N PHE A 28 -9.09 -30.16 -24.00
CA PHE A 28 -10.12 -29.18 -23.58
C PHE A 28 -11.50 -29.64 -24.05
N ASP A 29 -12.51 -29.52 -23.22
CA ASP A 29 -13.89 -29.73 -23.60
C ASP A 29 -14.33 -28.72 -24.68
N ARG A 30 -15.21 -29.16 -25.58
CA ARG A 30 -15.69 -28.33 -26.70
C ARG A 30 -16.29 -27.01 -26.24
N ASN A 31 -17.09 -27.04 -25.20
CA ASN A 31 -17.71 -25.83 -24.63
C ASN A 31 -16.66 -24.83 -24.13
N ALA A 32 -15.56 -25.30 -23.53
CA ALA A 32 -14.45 -24.46 -23.09
C ALA A 32 -13.72 -23.84 -24.30
N VAL A 33 -13.45 -24.63 -25.34
CA VAL A 33 -12.84 -24.13 -26.58
C VAL A 33 -13.74 -23.09 -27.26
N ASP A 34 -15.04 -23.32 -27.32
CA ASP A 34 -15.98 -22.39 -27.94
C ASP A 34 -16.11 -21.08 -27.11
N ALA A 35 -16.09 -21.19 -25.79
CA ALA A 35 -16.04 -20.01 -24.91
C ALA A 35 -14.76 -19.18 -25.11
N LEU A 36 -13.59 -19.83 -25.19
CA LEU A 36 -12.32 -19.13 -25.49
C LEU A 36 -12.34 -18.44 -26.85
N ARG A 37 -12.90 -19.09 -27.87
CA ARG A 37 -13.08 -18.50 -29.21
C ARG A 37 -14.00 -17.27 -29.17
N GLN A 38 -15.07 -17.32 -28.40
CA GLN A 38 -15.97 -16.18 -28.21
C GLN A 38 -15.27 -15.03 -27.49
N ILE A 39 -14.52 -15.33 -26.43
CA ILE A 39 -13.68 -14.35 -25.72
C ILE A 39 -12.73 -13.67 -26.70
N GLY A 40 -11.99 -14.46 -27.50
CA GLY A 40 -11.05 -13.92 -28.50
C GLY A 40 -11.70 -13.07 -29.60
N LYS A 41 -12.97 -13.35 -29.96
CA LYS A 41 -13.72 -12.50 -30.90
C LYS A 41 -14.18 -11.19 -30.30
N LEU A 42 -14.52 -11.19 -29.04
CA LEU A 42 -15.03 -10.03 -28.31
C LEU A 42 -13.91 -9.15 -27.72
N TRP A 43 -12.77 -9.77 -27.41
CA TRP A 43 -11.61 -9.05 -26.93
C TRP A 43 -10.95 -8.29 -28.10
N LYS A 44 -10.88 -6.99 -27.95
CA LYS A 44 -10.14 -6.09 -28.85
C LYS A 44 -9.05 -5.44 -28.02
N ASP A 45 -7.81 -5.79 -28.27
CA ASP A 45 -6.69 -5.01 -27.81
C ASP A 45 -6.70 -3.68 -28.57
N ASP A 46 -6.79 -2.58 -27.85
CA ASP A 46 -6.76 -1.23 -28.46
C ASP A 46 -5.32 -0.77 -28.73
N GLY A 47 -4.32 -1.60 -28.44
CA GLY A 47 -2.90 -1.32 -28.62
C GLY A 47 -2.37 -0.17 -27.75
N LYS A 48 -3.19 0.35 -26.83
CA LYS A 48 -2.76 1.37 -25.90
C LYS A 48 -2.07 0.70 -24.73
N GLN A 49 -0.82 1.07 -24.49
CA GLN A 49 -0.26 0.88 -23.16
C GLN A 49 -1.02 1.82 -22.21
N HIS A 50 -1.91 1.25 -21.42
CA HIS A 50 -2.51 2.01 -20.34
C HIS A 50 -1.37 2.47 -19.42
N ALA A 51 -1.21 3.78 -19.31
CA ALA A 51 -0.26 4.33 -18.35
C ALA A 51 -0.62 3.74 -16.96
N VAL A 52 0.33 3.09 -16.33
CA VAL A 52 0.20 2.74 -14.92
C VAL A 52 -0.21 4.03 -14.22
N ALA A 53 -1.36 4.01 -13.54
CA ALA A 53 -1.81 5.19 -12.82
C ALA A 53 -0.62 5.76 -12.03
N GLU A 54 -0.46 7.09 -12.00
CA GLU A 54 0.68 7.79 -11.39
C GLU A 54 0.82 7.57 -9.86
N THR A 55 0.65 6.35 -9.42
CA THR A 55 0.93 5.93 -8.04
C THR A 55 2.43 5.76 -7.79
N GLY A 56 3.25 6.06 -8.79
CA GLY A 56 4.68 5.79 -8.78
C GLY A 56 5.00 4.31 -9.03
N ALA A 57 6.25 4.01 -9.34
CA ALA A 57 6.71 2.64 -9.48
C ALA A 57 6.46 1.86 -8.17
N PRO A 58 6.06 0.57 -8.26
CA PRO A 58 5.87 -0.26 -7.06
C PRO A 58 7.17 -0.37 -6.28
N ILE A 59 7.05 -0.50 -4.95
CA ILE A 59 8.21 -0.77 -4.08
C ILE A 59 8.60 -2.23 -4.22
N ILE A 60 9.84 -2.48 -4.63
CA ILE A 60 10.43 -3.81 -4.77
C ILE A 60 11.60 -3.91 -3.78
N SER A 61 11.31 -3.91 -2.50
CA SER A 61 12.31 -4.13 -1.44
C SER A 61 11.63 -4.66 -0.17
N THR A 62 12.45 -5.17 0.75
CA THR A 62 11.95 -5.70 2.01
C THR A 62 11.40 -4.57 2.88
N ASN A 63 10.21 -4.77 3.45
CA ASN A 63 9.64 -3.87 4.44
C ASN A 63 10.42 -3.97 5.76
N LEU A 64 11.18 -2.92 6.10
CA LEU A 64 11.99 -2.83 7.32
C LEU A 64 11.13 -2.68 8.58
N ALA A 65 9.87 -2.23 8.44
CA ALA A 65 8.93 -2.05 9.54
C ALA A 65 8.18 -3.33 9.91
N LYS A 66 8.21 -4.36 9.07
CA LYS A 66 7.43 -5.60 9.27
C LYS A 66 7.71 -6.24 10.63
N HIS A 67 6.66 -6.42 11.44
CA HIS A 67 6.70 -7.00 12.79
C HIS A 67 7.67 -6.29 13.76
N LYS A 68 7.94 -5.01 13.53
CA LYS A 68 8.77 -4.20 14.41
C LYS A 68 7.95 -3.59 15.56
N ALA A 69 8.62 -3.30 16.66
CA ALA A 69 7.99 -2.64 17.79
C ALA A 69 7.48 -1.25 17.40
N THR A 70 6.25 -0.96 17.81
CA THR A 70 5.58 0.31 17.53
C THR A 70 5.11 0.97 18.81
N ILE A 71 5.16 2.29 18.83
CA ILE A 71 4.55 3.13 19.85
C ILE A 71 3.80 4.26 19.17
N GLY A 72 2.89 4.90 19.86
CA GLY A 72 2.14 6.00 19.23
C GLY A 72 1.22 6.72 20.20
N SER A 73 0.43 7.61 19.64
CA SER A 73 -0.64 8.30 20.35
C SER A 73 -1.73 7.31 20.79
N TRP A 74 -2.62 7.73 21.68
CA TRP A 74 -3.67 6.88 22.22
C TRP A 74 -4.47 6.15 21.13
N SER A 75 -4.49 4.82 21.22
CA SER A 75 -5.24 3.94 20.32
C SER A 75 -6.70 3.81 20.76
N TYR A 76 -7.59 3.61 19.80
CA TYR A 76 -8.99 3.32 20.06
C TYR A 76 -9.19 1.82 20.30
N ASP A 77 -9.67 1.47 21.51
CA ASP A 77 -9.99 0.10 21.91
C ASP A 77 -8.81 -0.89 21.70
N MET A 78 -9.08 -2.03 21.08
CA MET A 78 -8.11 -3.10 20.82
C MET A 78 -7.24 -2.89 19.56
N ASN A 79 -7.43 -1.77 18.85
CA ASN A 79 -6.71 -1.47 17.61
C ASN A 79 -5.35 -0.82 17.92
N GLN A 80 -4.43 -1.63 18.40
CA GLN A 80 -3.11 -1.21 18.87
C GLN A 80 -2.14 -0.85 17.71
N HIS A 81 -1.03 -0.23 18.03
CA HIS A 81 -0.06 0.30 17.07
C HIS A 81 0.59 -0.80 16.21
N ASP A 82 0.86 -1.98 16.79
CA ASP A 82 1.48 -3.12 16.12
C ASP A 82 0.65 -3.66 14.94
N LEU A 83 -0.65 -3.39 14.92
CA LEU A 83 -1.51 -3.71 13.77
C LEU A 83 -1.20 -2.88 12.51
N ALA A 84 -0.36 -1.85 12.62
CA ALA A 84 0.09 -1.09 11.46
C ALA A 84 1.42 -1.62 10.87
N THR A 85 2.00 -2.68 11.44
CA THR A 85 3.25 -3.30 10.97
C THR A 85 3.18 -4.83 10.98
N ASP A 86 1.98 -5.40 11.07
CA ASP A 86 1.75 -6.85 11.21
C ASP A 86 1.70 -7.61 9.87
N ASP A 87 1.88 -6.91 8.74
CA ASP A 87 1.79 -7.45 7.38
C ASP A 87 0.40 -8.04 7.04
N ASN A 88 -0.64 -7.52 7.70
CA ASN A 88 -2.02 -7.96 7.52
C ASN A 88 -2.92 -6.77 7.16
N PHE A 89 -3.24 -6.62 5.89
CA PHE A 89 -4.08 -5.52 5.39
C PHE A 89 -5.56 -5.60 5.82
N SER A 90 -5.95 -6.61 6.60
CA SER A 90 -7.29 -6.72 7.19
C SER A 90 -7.38 -6.12 8.60
N SER A 91 -6.26 -5.99 9.31
CA SER A 91 -6.13 -5.29 10.58
C SER A 91 -5.82 -3.81 10.39
N SER A 92 -5.89 -3.02 11.43
CA SER A 92 -5.48 -1.61 11.41
C SER A 92 -5.24 -1.04 12.80
N TRP A 93 -4.22 -0.21 12.94
CA TRP A 93 -4.18 0.74 14.04
C TRP A 93 -5.26 1.80 13.86
N VAL A 94 -5.98 2.11 14.95
CA VAL A 94 -6.99 3.16 14.98
C VAL A 94 -6.62 4.16 16.08
N ALA A 95 -6.43 5.42 15.72
CA ALA A 95 -6.19 6.47 16.69
C ALA A 95 -7.48 6.82 17.46
N HIS A 96 -7.35 7.13 18.75
CA HIS A 96 -8.50 7.58 19.52
C HIS A 96 -9.03 8.92 18.98
N PRO A 97 -10.34 9.11 18.77
CA PRO A 97 -10.91 10.31 18.13
C PRO A 97 -10.61 11.63 18.83
N SER A 98 -10.24 11.60 20.13
CA SER A 98 -9.88 12.82 20.86
C SER A 98 -8.45 13.31 20.59
N VAL A 99 -7.63 12.52 19.91
CA VAL A 99 -6.26 12.90 19.56
C VAL A 99 -6.28 13.76 18.31
N LYS A 100 -5.86 15.02 18.40
CA LYS A 100 -5.88 15.97 17.27
C LYS A 100 -4.84 15.67 16.21
N GLU A 101 -3.63 15.32 16.63
CA GLU A 101 -2.51 14.98 15.76
C GLU A 101 -2.03 13.55 16.11
N PRO A 102 -2.74 12.52 15.62
CA PRO A 102 -2.33 11.15 15.92
C PRO A 102 -1.00 10.83 15.25
N TRP A 103 -0.18 10.08 15.97
CA TRP A 103 1.14 9.69 15.48
C TRP A 103 1.44 8.23 15.82
N ILE A 104 2.27 7.62 14.99
CA ILE A 104 2.82 6.28 15.16
C ILE A 104 4.32 6.30 14.86
N GLN A 105 5.09 5.56 15.64
CA GLN A 105 6.52 5.41 15.50
C GLN A 105 6.87 3.93 15.44
N VAL A 106 7.74 3.57 14.51
CA VAL A 106 8.27 2.22 14.31
C VAL A 106 9.74 2.22 14.71
N GLU A 107 10.13 1.33 15.61
CA GLU A 107 11.52 1.08 16.00
C GLU A 107 12.11 0.04 15.02
N LEU A 108 13.10 0.40 14.22
CA LEU A 108 13.65 -0.52 13.22
C LEU A 108 14.58 -1.58 13.83
N GLY A 109 15.09 -1.34 15.05
CA GLY A 109 15.94 -2.26 15.80
C GLY A 109 17.43 -2.18 15.46
N ASP A 110 17.79 -1.51 14.37
CA ASP A 110 19.14 -1.17 13.96
C ASP A 110 19.10 0.05 13.05
N VAL A 111 20.24 0.61 12.68
CA VAL A 111 20.34 1.75 11.77
C VAL A 111 20.33 1.25 10.32
N TYR A 112 19.32 1.67 9.56
CA TYR A 112 19.17 1.32 8.15
C TYR A 112 19.12 2.58 7.29
N PRO A 113 19.63 2.54 6.04
CA PRO A 113 19.28 3.55 5.06
C PRO A 113 17.81 3.41 4.68
N VAL A 114 17.08 4.50 4.74
CA VAL A 114 15.65 4.60 4.42
C VAL A 114 15.45 5.69 3.38
N ASN A 115 14.70 5.40 2.30
CA ASN A 115 14.40 6.36 1.25
C ASN A 115 12.95 6.31 0.75
N ALA A 116 12.13 5.43 1.34
CA ALA A 116 10.71 5.38 1.06
C ALA A 116 9.89 4.95 2.28
N VAL A 117 8.75 5.58 2.47
CA VAL A 117 7.73 5.22 3.45
C VAL A 117 6.39 5.08 2.74
N VAL A 118 5.71 3.97 2.96
CA VAL A 118 4.40 3.68 2.41
C VAL A 118 3.37 3.67 3.51
N LEU A 119 2.37 4.51 3.36
CA LEU A 119 1.18 4.51 4.21
C LEU A 119 0.04 3.82 3.46
N THR A 120 -0.54 2.80 4.06
CA THR A 120 -1.81 2.22 3.61
C THR A 120 -2.93 2.68 4.54
N ASP A 121 -3.72 3.62 4.05
CA ASP A 121 -4.90 4.14 4.72
C ASP A 121 -6.06 3.14 4.62
N ARG A 122 -7.10 3.35 5.40
CA ARG A 122 -8.36 2.61 5.24
C ARG A 122 -9.10 3.06 3.97
N ASP A 123 -10.18 2.34 3.63
CA ASP A 123 -10.94 2.50 2.38
C ASP A 123 -11.57 3.89 2.20
N ASP A 124 -11.84 4.61 3.30
CA ASP A 124 -12.39 5.96 3.29
C ASP A 124 -11.37 7.06 2.99
N ASN A 125 -10.08 6.69 2.91
CA ASN A 125 -8.99 7.62 2.61
C ASN A 125 -9.03 8.90 3.48
N ALA A 126 -9.13 8.70 4.80
CA ALA A 126 -9.32 9.78 5.76
C ALA A 126 -8.12 10.73 5.88
N ILE A 127 -6.89 10.20 5.72
CA ILE A 127 -5.65 10.96 5.95
C ILE A 127 -5.35 11.88 4.77
N LYS A 128 -5.33 13.20 5.02
CA LYS A 128 -5.16 14.25 4.00
C LYS A 128 -3.80 14.94 4.03
N ALA A 129 -3.18 15.05 5.22
CA ALA A 129 -1.82 15.56 5.34
C ALA A 129 -1.09 14.91 6.52
N TYR A 130 0.22 14.84 6.42
CA TYR A 130 1.06 14.21 7.45
C TYR A 130 2.51 14.69 7.34
N LYS A 131 3.25 14.41 8.42
CA LYS A 131 4.70 14.57 8.52
C LYS A 131 5.34 13.22 8.74
N ILE A 132 6.47 12.95 8.08
CA ILE A 132 7.32 11.77 8.28
C ILE A 132 8.68 12.24 8.76
N GLU A 133 9.15 11.64 9.84
CA GLU A 133 10.43 11.93 10.47
C GLU A 133 11.22 10.64 10.62
N CYS A 134 12.53 10.70 10.34
CA CYS A 134 13.49 9.63 10.59
C CYS A 134 14.36 10.01 11.78
N ARG A 135 14.60 9.06 12.71
CA ARG A 135 15.50 9.25 13.84
C ARG A 135 16.86 8.63 13.52
N ASN A 136 17.93 9.38 13.79
CA ASN A 136 19.30 8.88 13.75
C ASN A 136 20.10 9.49 14.90
N ASN A 137 20.79 8.68 15.67
CA ASN A 137 21.56 9.11 16.86
C ASN A 137 20.75 9.95 17.84
N GLY A 138 19.47 9.65 18.01
CA GLY A 138 18.54 10.35 18.90
C GLY A 138 17.94 11.66 18.32
N GLU A 139 18.39 12.11 17.17
CA GLU A 139 17.87 13.31 16.51
C GLU A 139 16.81 12.95 15.44
N TRP A 140 15.71 13.72 15.41
CA TRP A 140 14.65 13.57 14.44
C TRP A 140 14.84 14.52 13.27
N ILE A 141 14.82 13.98 12.06
CA ILE A 141 14.91 14.75 10.80
C ILE A 141 13.61 14.55 10.05
N THR A 142 12.93 15.65 9.68
CA THR A 142 11.74 15.62 8.85
C THR A 142 12.15 15.33 7.40
N VAL A 143 11.68 14.21 6.85
CA VAL A 143 11.93 13.78 5.47
C VAL A 143 10.75 14.05 4.54
N TYR A 144 9.56 14.24 5.11
CA TYR A 144 8.37 14.66 4.38
C TYR A 144 7.42 15.44 5.30
N GLN A 145 6.82 16.50 4.77
CA GLN A 145 5.72 17.21 5.41
C GLN A 145 4.85 17.88 4.36
N GLY A 146 3.56 17.62 4.38
CA GLY A 146 2.64 18.22 3.42
C GLY A 146 1.37 17.39 3.22
N PRO A 147 0.63 17.68 2.12
CA PRO A 147 -0.57 16.96 1.77
C PRO A 147 -0.25 15.49 1.43
N ALA A 148 -1.24 14.62 1.52
CA ALA A 148 -1.09 13.23 1.08
C ALA A 148 -0.67 13.17 -0.40
N THR A 149 0.29 12.30 -0.73
CA THR A 149 0.87 12.17 -2.08
C THR A 149 -0.15 11.74 -3.14
N THR A 150 -1.28 11.21 -2.72
CA THR A 150 -2.41 10.83 -3.55
C THR A 150 -3.69 10.81 -2.72
N ASP A 151 -4.84 10.92 -3.36
CA ASP A 151 -6.17 10.71 -2.77
C ASP A 151 -6.56 9.23 -2.65
N LYS A 152 -5.68 8.32 -3.09
CA LYS A 152 -5.88 6.87 -2.99
C LYS A 152 -5.43 6.32 -1.64
N ARG A 153 -5.88 5.10 -1.34
CA ARG A 153 -5.58 4.39 -0.10
C ARG A 153 -4.08 4.21 0.17
N VAL A 154 -3.29 3.90 -0.87
CA VAL A 154 -1.84 3.69 -0.75
C VAL A 154 -1.11 4.96 -1.12
N LYS A 155 -0.33 5.50 -0.20
CA LYS A 155 0.45 6.73 -0.32
C LYS A 155 1.93 6.39 -0.22
N ILE A 156 2.67 6.59 -1.31
CA ILE A 156 4.11 6.30 -1.37
C ILE A 156 4.88 7.62 -1.29
N ASN A 157 5.71 7.73 -0.26
CA ASN A 157 6.57 8.88 -0.02
C ASN A 157 8.01 8.47 -0.28
N ARG A 158 8.64 9.04 -1.30
CA ARG A 158 10.05 8.83 -1.65
C ARG A 158 10.84 10.09 -1.34
N PHE A 159 12.01 9.94 -0.73
CA PHE A 159 12.89 11.01 -0.32
C PHE A 159 14.37 10.60 -0.47
N GLU A 160 15.28 11.50 -0.24
CA GLU A 160 16.73 11.20 -0.22
C GLU A 160 17.06 10.21 0.89
N SER A 161 17.98 9.28 0.58
CA SER A 161 18.34 8.23 1.53
C SER A 161 18.90 8.83 2.82
N THR A 162 18.27 8.48 3.93
CA THR A 162 18.60 8.92 5.29
C THR A 162 18.83 7.71 6.18
N LEU A 163 19.88 7.73 7.01
CA LEU A 163 20.09 6.69 8.02
C LEU A 163 19.05 6.85 9.14
N ALA A 164 18.39 5.77 9.52
CA ALA A 164 17.36 5.79 10.54
C ALA A 164 17.33 4.52 11.40
N ASP A 165 17.17 4.67 12.71
CA ASP A 165 16.87 3.60 13.67
C ASP A 165 15.38 3.56 14.04
N ALA A 166 14.63 4.65 13.76
CA ALA A 166 13.19 4.72 13.89
C ALA A 166 12.58 5.66 12.86
N VAL A 167 11.32 5.41 12.53
CA VAL A 167 10.50 6.25 11.65
C VAL A 167 9.22 6.62 12.37
N LYS A 168 8.87 7.90 12.36
CA LYS A 168 7.63 8.41 12.95
C LYS A 168 6.79 9.11 11.90
N MET A 169 5.51 8.82 11.90
CA MET A 169 4.51 9.51 11.10
C MET A 169 3.51 10.21 12.02
N THR A 170 3.27 11.49 11.77
CA THR A 170 2.26 12.30 12.46
C THR A 170 1.24 12.78 11.46
N VAL A 171 -0.03 12.46 11.67
CA VAL A 171 -1.14 12.96 10.84
C VAL A 171 -1.47 14.38 11.26
N THR A 172 -1.39 15.32 10.31
CA THR A 172 -1.63 16.75 10.55
C THR A 172 -2.99 17.22 10.04
N ASP A 173 -3.62 16.45 9.13
CA ASP A 173 -4.98 16.70 8.66
C ASP A 173 -5.66 15.39 8.27
N ALA A 174 -6.91 15.23 8.70
CA ALA A 174 -7.72 14.06 8.38
C ALA A 174 -9.21 14.39 8.33
N GLN A 175 -9.94 13.70 7.46
CA GLN A 175 -11.40 13.75 7.36
C GLN A 175 -12.00 12.47 7.93
N GLY A 176 -12.31 12.47 9.23
CA GLY A 176 -12.81 11.30 9.96
C GLY A 176 -11.75 10.65 10.85
N ASN A 177 -11.99 9.39 11.25
CA ASN A 177 -11.09 8.67 12.14
C ASN A 177 -9.82 8.22 11.41
N VAL A 178 -8.67 8.52 12.01
CA VAL A 178 -7.38 8.04 11.49
C VAL A 178 -7.23 6.55 11.74
N GLN A 179 -7.06 5.80 10.67
CA GLN A 179 -6.83 4.35 10.69
C GLN A 179 -5.73 4.01 9.70
N ILE A 180 -4.71 3.32 10.17
CA ILE A 180 -3.58 2.89 9.34
C ILE A 180 -3.58 1.36 9.29
N ARG A 181 -3.75 0.80 8.09
CA ARG A 181 -3.67 -0.65 7.86
C ARG A 181 -2.23 -1.14 7.85
N GLU A 182 -1.36 -0.37 7.19
CA GLU A 182 0.05 -0.73 7.13
C GLU A 182 0.91 0.52 6.97
N LEU A 183 1.99 0.58 7.71
CA LEU A 183 3.07 1.55 7.59
C LEU A 183 4.35 0.80 7.22
N GLY A 184 4.73 0.86 5.96
CA GLY A 184 5.94 0.22 5.44
C GLY A 184 7.11 1.20 5.36
N VAL A 185 8.31 0.72 5.69
CA VAL A 185 9.57 1.46 5.61
C VAL A 185 10.54 0.72 4.70
N TYR A 186 11.17 1.40 3.76
CA TYR A 186 11.94 0.76 2.71
C TYR A 186 13.24 1.47 2.38
N ASN A 187 14.20 0.67 1.91
CA ASN A 187 15.38 1.13 1.20
C ASN A 187 15.31 0.62 -0.24
N GLU A 188 14.81 1.45 -1.15
CA GLU A 188 14.78 1.12 -2.57
C GLU A 188 16.17 1.32 -3.20
N LYS A 189 16.64 0.31 -3.92
CA LYS A 189 17.79 0.46 -4.81
C LYS A 189 17.31 1.13 -6.10
N ARG A 190 17.67 2.36 -6.29
CA ARG A 190 17.46 3.10 -7.54
C ARG A 190 18.68 3.02 -8.42
#